data_01b4eca5517ab003ae25d71b93816e28
#
_entry.id   01b4eca5517ab003ae25d71b93816e28
#
_cell.length_a   1.000
_cell.length_b   1.000
_cell.length_c   1.000
_cell.angle_alpha   90.00
_cell.angle_beta   90.00
_cell.angle_gamma   90.00
#
_symmetry.space_group_name_H-M   'P 1'
#
loop_
_entity.id
_entity.type
_entity.pdbx_description
1 polymer ?
#
loop_
_entity_poly.entity_id
_entity_poly.type
_entity_poly.pdbx_seq_one_letter_code
_entity_poly.pdbx_strand_id
1 'polypeptide(L)'
;MTNPAANTPASSAPAASVTPAASPDVTASDIARIAVIGGTGLYEIFAPDQSVTHEVATPYGTARVTVGERAGRRVAFLPRHGAGHSVAPHLISYRANMWALASLGVRAIISSSAVGGVTPEYPPGLLVVTDQFIDRTTGRADTFFDAGSVQHLSAADPFDPTLRRLAIQALTALDETFAPTGTVVVIQGPRFSTRAESHWFRASGAHIVNMTQYPEVVLAGELNMATVNLSFVTDADAGLSPAEGEPTDAVTAGLVFTRLREAQPRILAAIDGILAAIPADFTARQLIAPDQVQAVLDREVQHFPSFEAPLNPPGAGGTVPAAATASAALVTPTTPNDAR
;
A
#
# COMPACT_ATOMS: atom_id res chain seq x y z
N MET A 1 21.73 -78.65 -12.10
CA MET A 1 20.82 -78.76 -10.94
C MET A 1 21.01 -77.49 -10.13
N THR A 2 20.14 -76.53 -10.24
CA THR A 2 19.78 -75.54 -9.24
C THR A 2 18.93 -74.45 -9.89
N ASN A 3 17.75 -74.27 -9.36
CA ASN A 3 16.65 -73.47 -9.81
C ASN A 3 16.88 -72.00 -9.44
N PRO A 4 16.62 -70.99 -10.31
CA PRO A 4 16.61 -69.60 -9.90
C PRO A 4 15.21 -69.17 -9.42
N ALA A 5 15.19 -68.55 -8.28
CA ALA A 5 13.99 -68.02 -7.60
C ALA A 5 13.43 -66.79 -8.41
N ALA A 6 12.13 -66.78 -8.59
CA ALA A 6 11.37 -65.71 -9.20
C ALA A 6 11.25 -64.49 -8.26
N ASN A 7 11.60 -63.31 -8.78
CA ASN A 7 11.44 -62.04 -8.12
C ASN A 7 10.07 -61.43 -8.53
N THR A 8 9.14 -61.33 -7.60
CA THR A 8 7.83 -60.72 -7.81
C THR A 8 7.96 -59.20 -7.57
N PRO A 9 7.52 -58.29 -8.45
CA PRO A 9 7.53 -56.86 -8.19
C PRO A 9 6.41 -56.48 -7.22
N ALA A 10 6.78 -55.65 -6.23
CA ALA A 10 5.86 -55.11 -5.26
C ALA A 10 4.88 -54.11 -5.91
N SER A 11 3.60 -54.32 -5.65
CA SER A 11 2.48 -53.47 -6.03
C SER A 11 2.59 -52.13 -5.37
N SER A 12 2.75 -51.04 -6.17
CA SER A 12 2.66 -49.65 -5.72
C SER A 12 1.19 -49.31 -5.48
N ALA A 13 0.85 -48.94 -4.24
CA ALA A 13 -0.44 -48.37 -3.88
C ALA A 13 -0.66 -47.01 -4.58
N PRO A 14 -1.89 -46.70 -5.01
CA PRO A 14 -2.17 -45.40 -5.64
C PRO A 14 -2.06 -44.28 -4.61
N ALA A 15 -1.38 -43.20 -4.98
CA ALA A 15 -1.31 -41.96 -4.22
C ALA A 15 -2.73 -41.37 -4.06
N ALA A 16 -3.12 -41.11 -2.82
CA ALA A 16 -4.38 -40.44 -2.52
C ALA A 16 -4.37 -39.04 -3.13
N SER A 17 -5.29 -38.77 -4.05
CA SER A 17 -5.53 -37.44 -4.59
C SER A 17 -6.10 -36.57 -3.46
N VAL A 18 -5.31 -35.59 -3.00
CA VAL A 18 -5.79 -34.53 -2.12
C VAL A 18 -6.63 -33.60 -2.98
N THR A 19 -7.93 -33.72 -2.91
CA THR A 19 -8.86 -32.74 -3.47
C THR A 19 -8.66 -31.45 -2.68
N PRO A 20 -8.37 -30.29 -3.32
CA PRO A 20 -8.34 -29.03 -2.59
C PRO A 20 -9.72 -28.80 -2.00
N ALA A 21 -9.79 -28.58 -0.69
CA ALA A 21 -11.01 -28.20 0.00
C ALA A 21 -11.54 -26.92 -0.67
N ALA A 22 -12.76 -26.99 -1.21
CA ALA A 22 -13.47 -25.83 -1.70
C ALA A 22 -13.56 -24.83 -0.54
N SER A 23 -13.04 -23.62 -0.76
CA SER A 23 -13.22 -22.51 0.18
C SER A 23 -14.73 -22.36 0.44
N PRO A 24 -15.17 -22.19 1.70
CA PRO A 24 -16.59 -22.01 1.97
C PRO A 24 -17.10 -20.81 1.16
N ASP A 25 -18.20 -21.01 0.44
CA ASP A 25 -18.95 -19.97 -0.26
C ASP A 25 -19.31 -18.88 0.77
N VAL A 26 -18.57 -17.76 0.75
CA VAL A 26 -18.85 -16.60 1.61
C VAL A 26 -20.08 -15.92 1.01
N THR A 27 -21.24 -16.17 1.58
CA THR A 27 -22.47 -15.47 1.19
C THR A 27 -22.33 -13.98 1.51
N ALA A 28 -22.87 -13.12 0.67
CA ALA A 28 -22.76 -11.65 0.74
C ALA A 28 -23.14 -11.03 2.11
N SER A 29 -23.76 -11.78 3.02
CA SER A 29 -24.14 -11.36 4.37
C SER A 29 -22.97 -11.33 5.38
N ASP A 30 -21.81 -11.91 5.05
CA ASP A 30 -20.67 -12.07 5.98
C ASP A 30 -19.55 -11.05 5.77
N ILE A 31 -19.75 -10.06 4.91
CA ILE A 31 -18.72 -9.20 4.37
C ILE A 31 -18.57 -7.91 5.18
N ALA A 32 -17.34 -7.44 5.34
CA ALA A 32 -17.01 -6.21 6.01
C ALA A 32 -17.37 -4.99 5.13
N ARG A 33 -18.19 -4.05 5.64
CA ARG A 33 -18.49 -2.80 4.94
C ARG A 33 -17.39 -1.75 5.03
N ILE A 34 -16.43 -1.96 5.91
CA ILE A 34 -15.30 -1.05 6.15
C ILE A 34 -14.00 -1.82 5.90
N ALA A 35 -13.06 -1.17 5.21
CA ALA A 35 -11.72 -1.68 5.05
C ALA A 35 -10.67 -0.77 5.69
N VAL A 36 -9.58 -1.38 6.13
CA VAL A 36 -8.34 -0.70 6.49
C VAL A 36 -7.27 -1.14 5.49
N ILE A 37 -6.62 -0.18 4.83
CA ILE A 37 -5.46 -0.45 3.98
C ILE A 37 -4.21 -0.05 4.74
N GLY A 38 -3.42 -1.07 5.13
CA GLY A 38 -2.15 -0.88 5.82
C GLY A 38 -1.04 -0.47 4.86
N GLY A 39 -0.42 0.68 5.14
CA GLY A 39 0.82 1.10 4.50
C GLY A 39 2.06 0.46 5.13
N THR A 40 3.22 1.02 4.83
CA THR A 40 4.50 0.62 5.43
C THR A 40 4.41 0.59 6.96
N GLY A 41 4.85 -0.50 7.58
CA GLY A 41 4.83 -0.67 9.04
C GLY A 41 3.50 -1.15 9.63
N LEU A 42 2.42 -1.23 8.85
CA LEU A 42 1.11 -1.74 9.28
C LEU A 42 0.73 -2.97 8.44
N TYR A 43 1.16 -4.14 8.87
CA TYR A 43 0.98 -5.40 8.13
C TYR A 43 -0.09 -6.31 8.72
N GLU A 44 -0.46 -6.09 9.98
CA GLU A 44 -1.48 -6.82 10.73
C GLU A 44 -2.23 -5.87 11.66
N ILE A 45 -3.54 -6.08 11.80
CA ILE A 45 -4.39 -5.29 12.71
C ILE A 45 -5.27 -6.16 13.61
N PHE A 46 -5.23 -7.48 13.42
CA PHE A 46 -6.02 -8.45 14.17
C PHE A 46 -5.12 -9.35 15.01
N ALA A 47 -5.68 -9.91 16.08
CA ALA A 47 -5.05 -11.03 16.77
C ALA A 47 -5.08 -12.29 15.86
N PRO A 48 -4.08 -13.16 15.91
CA PRO A 48 -3.91 -14.29 14.97
C PRO A 48 -5.13 -15.21 14.85
N ASP A 49 -5.87 -15.42 15.96
CA ASP A 49 -7.00 -16.35 16.01
C ASP A 49 -8.37 -15.68 15.75
N GLN A 50 -8.38 -14.37 15.42
CA GLN A 50 -9.61 -13.58 15.30
C GLN A 50 -9.87 -13.08 13.88
N SER A 51 -9.22 -13.69 12.89
CA SER A 51 -9.35 -13.25 11.50
C SER A 51 -9.17 -14.41 10.51
N VAL A 52 -9.77 -14.23 9.34
CA VAL A 52 -9.65 -15.17 8.21
C VAL A 52 -9.07 -14.43 7.02
N THR A 53 -8.04 -15.01 6.42
CA THR A 53 -7.42 -14.47 5.20
C THR A 53 -8.05 -15.12 3.98
N HIS A 54 -8.44 -14.29 3.02
CA HIS A 54 -9.02 -14.67 1.74
C HIS A 54 -8.06 -14.28 0.60
N GLU A 55 -7.81 -15.19 -0.31
CA GLU A 55 -7.20 -14.92 -1.60
C GLU A 55 -8.34 -14.64 -2.60
N VAL A 56 -8.55 -13.38 -2.92
CA VAL A 56 -9.63 -12.95 -3.81
C VAL A 56 -9.09 -12.86 -5.23
N ALA A 57 -9.53 -13.80 -6.08
CA ALA A 57 -9.24 -13.74 -7.51
C ALA A 57 -10.05 -12.60 -8.15
N THR A 58 -9.39 -11.79 -8.98
CA THR A 58 -10.01 -10.64 -9.66
C THR A 58 -9.63 -10.62 -11.14
N PRO A 59 -10.33 -9.85 -11.99
CA PRO A 59 -9.92 -9.66 -13.38
C PRO A 59 -8.54 -9.04 -13.57
N TYR A 60 -7.94 -8.54 -12.49
CA TYR A 60 -6.68 -7.77 -12.50
C TYR A 60 -5.55 -8.46 -11.71
N GLY A 61 -5.74 -9.70 -11.31
CA GLY A 61 -4.83 -10.47 -10.47
C GLY A 61 -5.47 -10.89 -9.15
N THR A 62 -4.69 -11.47 -8.25
CA THR A 62 -5.16 -11.89 -6.93
C THR A 62 -4.85 -10.83 -5.88
N ALA A 63 -5.83 -10.55 -5.01
CA ALA A 63 -5.66 -9.70 -3.84
C ALA A 63 -5.82 -10.51 -2.56
N ARG A 64 -4.98 -10.24 -1.57
CA ARG A 64 -5.03 -10.87 -0.26
C ARG A 64 -5.72 -9.96 0.73
N VAL A 65 -6.86 -10.40 1.28
CA VAL A 65 -7.66 -9.63 2.23
C VAL A 65 -7.90 -10.46 3.48
N THR A 66 -7.60 -9.90 4.65
CA THR A 66 -7.87 -10.53 5.94
C THR A 66 -9.11 -9.89 6.55
N VAL A 67 -10.11 -10.68 6.95
CA VAL A 67 -11.35 -10.19 7.55
C VAL A 67 -11.38 -10.61 9.02
N GLY A 68 -11.64 -9.66 9.91
CA GLY A 68 -11.71 -9.90 11.36
C GLY A 68 -12.53 -8.85 12.08
N GLU A 69 -12.55 -8.88 13.40
CA GLU A 69 -13.19 -7.88 14.24
C GLU A 69 -12.17 -6.91 14.83
N ARG A 70 -12.47 -5.60 14.73
CA ARG A 70 -11.68 -4.53 15.35
C ARG A 70 -12.59 -3.38 15.77
N ALA A 71 -12.37 -2.83 16.97
CA ALA A 71 -13.21 -1.77 17.55
C ALA A 71 -14.72 -2.08 17.51
N GLY A 72 -15.09 -3.36 17.73
CA GLY A 72 -16.48 -3.84 17.66
C GLY A 72 -17.09 -3.84 16.24
N ARG A 73 -16.27 -3.82 15.23
CA ARG A 73 -16.66 -3.81 13.81
C ARG A 73 -16.02 -4.94 13.04
N ARG A 74 -16.75 -5.50 12.09
CA ARG A 74 -16.18 -6.39 11.08
C ARG A 74 -15.44 -5.55 10.04
N VAL A 75 -14.15 -5.81 9.89
CA VAL A 75 -13.23 -5.01 9.08
C VAL A 75 -12.47 -5.91 8.11
N ALA A 76 -12.35 -5.48 6.86
CA ALA A 76 -11.43 -6.05 5.89
C ALA A 76 -10.07 -5.33 6.01
N PHE A 77 -8.99 -6.08 6.12
CA PHE A 77 -7.63 -5.53 6.14
C PHE A 77 -6.86 -5.96 4.89
N LEU A 78 -6.23 -5.00 4.24
CA LEU A 78 -5.41 -5.22 3.05
C LEU A 78 -4.01 -4.64 3.27
N PRO A 79 -2.95 -5.48 3.32
CA PRO A 79 -1.56 -5.01 3.37
C PRO A 79 -1.14 -4.55 1.97
N ARG A 80 -1.07 -3.24 1.74
CA ARG A 80 -0.83 -2.62 0.42
C ARG A 80 0.42 -3.14 -0.29
N HIS A 81 1.50 -3.33 0.45
CA HIS A 81 2.81 -3.77 -0.09
C HIS A 81 3.04 -5.28 0.02
N GLY A 82 1.97 -6.07 0.27
CA GLY A 82 2.08 -7.50 0.52
C GLY A 82 2.72 -7.82 1.87
N ALA A 83 2.95 -9.09 2.13
CA ALA A 83 3.61 -9.54 3.35
C ALA A 83 5.08 -9.07 3.37
N GLY A 84 5.49 -8.47 4.49
CA GLY A 84 6.90 -8.07 4.68
C GLY A 84 7.39 -6.96 3.74
N HIS A 85 6.51 -6.13 3.20
CA HIS A 85 6.88 -5.01 2.27
C HIS A 85 7.56 -5.49 0.97
N SER A 86 7.08 -6.59 0.41
CA SER A 86 7.70 -7.25 -0.75
C SER A 86 7.36 -6.62 -2.11
N VAL A 87 6.35 -5.75 -2.17
CA VAL A 87 5.86 -5.14 -3.42
C VAL A 87 6.20 -3.67 -3.48
N ALA A 88 6.99 -3.28 -4.50
CA ALA A 88 7.34 -1.88 -4.74
C ALA A 88 6.11 -1.03 -5.10
N PRO A 89 6.08 0.29 -4.80
CA PRO A 89 4.90 1.13 -4.98
C PRO A 89 4.30 1.10 -6.40
N HIS A 90 5.14 1.07 -7.43
CA HIS A 90 4.72 1.07 -8.84
C HIS A 90 4.30 -0.32 -9.36
N LEU A 91 4.53 -1.38 -8.57
CA LEU A 91 4.16 -2.77 -8.89
C LEU A 91 2.95 -3.27 -8.12
N ILE A 92 2.38 -2.43 -7.25
CA ILE A 92 1.15 -2.79 -6.52
C ILE A 92 0.00 -2.97 -7.51
N SER A 93 -0.72 -4.08 -7.38
CA SER A 93 -1.91 -4.37 -8.17
C SER A 93 -3.12 -3.58 -7.66
N TYR A 94 -3.08 -2.24 -7.78
CA TYR A 94 -4.12 -1.35 -7.23
C TYR A 94 -5.53 -1.71 -7.69
N ARG A 95 -5.72 -2.04 -8.99
CA ARG A 95 -7.02 -2.47 -9.51
C ARG A 95 -7.51 -3.75 -8.86
N ALA A 96 -6.65 -4.75 -8.70
CA ALA A 96 -7.01 -5.99 -8.01
C ALA A 96 -7.42 -5.72 -6.56
N ASN A 97 -6.66 -4.90 -5.84
CA ASN A 97 -6.94 -4.54 -4.45
C ASN A 97 -8.29 -3.84 -4.30
N MET A 98 -8.57 -2.81 -5.10
CA MET A 98 -9.82 -2.06 -5.01
C MET A 98 -11.02 -2.89 -5.47
N TRP A 99 -10.87 -3.67 -6.54
CA TRP A 99 -11.91 -4.56 -7.01
C TRP A 99 -12.27 -5.62 -5.95
N ALA A 100 -11.26 -6.24 -5.33
CA ALA A 100 -11.48 -7.22 -4.26
C ALA A 100 -12.23 -6.62 -3.08
N LEU A 101 -11.85 -5.43 -2.61
CA LEU A 101 -12.56 -4.75 -1.52
C LEU A 101 -14.01 -4.45 -1.90
N ALA A 102 -14.26 -3.94 -3.12
CA ALA A 102 -15.61 -3.64 -3.59
C ALA A 102 -16.48 -4.90 -3.74
N SER A 103 -15.92 -6.01 -4.26
CA SER A 103 -16.61 -7.30 -4.40
C SER A 103 -16.96 -7.91 -3.04
N LEU A 104 -16.17 -7.63 -2.00
CA LEU A 104 -16.46 -7.99 -0.62
C LEU A 104 -17.48 -7.06 0.06
N GLY A 105 -18.04 -6.07 -0.60
CA GLY A 105 -19.08 -5.18 -0.10
C GLY A 105 -18.57 -3.94 0.64
N VAL A 106 -17.27 -3.67 0.62
CA VAL A 106 -16.68 -2.47 1.26
C VAL A 106 -17.28 -1.20 0.68
N ARG A 107 -17.57 -0.22 1.56
CA ARG A 107 -18.10 1.11 1.21
C ARG A 107 -17.27 2.24 1.80
N ALA A 108 -16.46 1.96 2.83
CA ALA A 108 -15.59 2.92 3.47
C ALA A 108 -14.18 2.34 3.62
N ILE A 109 -13.16 3.13 3.29
CA ILE A 109 -11.76 2.76 3.40
C ILE A 109 -11.04 3.77 4.28
N ILE A 110 -10.36 3.26 5.31
CA ILE A 110 -9.38 4.00 6.10
C ILE A 110 -8.01 3.52 5.61
N SER A 111 -7.25 4.37 4.95
CA SER A 111 -5.90 4.03 4.52
C SER A 111 -4.84 4.71 5.37
N SER A 112 -3.69 4.05 5.55
CA SER A 112 -2.53 4.60 6.25
C SER A 112 -1.35 4.70 5.30
N SER A 113 -0.57 5.78 5.41
CA SER A 113 0.61 6.03 4.58
C SER A 113 1.76 6.63 5.37
N ALA A 114 2.99 6.17 5.09
CA ALA A 114 4.20 6.90 5.42
C ALA A 114 4.41 8.02 4.41
N VAL A 115 4.78 9.21 4.87
CA VAL A 115 5.01 10.38 4.01
C VAL A 115 6.22 11.17 4.46
N GLY A 116 6.89 11.86 3.53
CA GLY A 116 7.87 12.90 3.83
C GLY A 116 7.18 14.26 3.94
N GLY A 117 7.61 15.09 4.89
CA GLY A 117 7.18 16.49 4.99
C GLY A 117 7.93 17.36 3.98
N VAL A 118 7.19 18.06 3.11
CA VAL A 118 7.74 18.92 2.07
C VAL A 118 7.86 20.38 2.55
N THR A 119 7.08 20.73 3.56
CA THR A 119 7.09 22.07 4.19
C THR A 119 7.38 21.96 5.69
N PRO A 120 7.99 23.00 6.32
CA PRO A 120 8.34 22.98 7.74
C PRO A 120 7.14 22.79 8.68
N GLU A 121 5.94 23.16 8.24
CA GLU A 121 4.69 23.04 9.00
C GLU A 121 4.21 21.60 9.13
N TYR A 122 4.81 20.67 8.38
CA TYR A 122 4.52 19.25 8.41
C TYR A 122 5.76 18.45 8.87
N PRO A 123 6.18 18.62 10.13
CA PRO A 123 7.39 17.99 10.66
C PRO A 123 7.21 16.48 10.89
N PRO A 124 8.32 15.71 11.00
CA PRO A 124 8.28 14.33 11.41
C PRO A 124 7.53 14.14 12.74
N GLY A 125 6.70 13.09 12.80
CA GLY A 125 5.85 12.77 13.94
C GLY A 125 4.43 13.32 13.85
N LEU A 126 4.12 14.18 12.86
CA LEU A 126 2.78 14.72 12.64
C LEU A 126 1.88 13.69 11.92
N LEU A 127 0.63 13.55 12.36
CA LEU A 127 -0.43 12.91 11.60
C LEU A 127 -1.10 13.94 10.68
N VAL A 128 -1.49 13.53 9.49
CA VAL A 128 -2.16 14.39 8.50
C VAL A 128 -3.40 13.69 7.98
N VAL A 129 -4.55 14.35 8.04
CA VAL A 129 -5.76 13.90 7.35
C VAL A 129 -5.75 14.47 5.94
N THR A 130 -5.18 13.72 4.99
CA THR A 130 -5.00 14.16 3.60
C THR A 130 -6.32 14.55 2.96
N ASP A 131 -6.34 15.67 2.22
CA ASP A 131 -7.54 16.16 1.54
C ASP A 131 -7.38 16.32 0.04
N GLN A 132 -6.15 16.47 -0.46
CA GLN A 132 -5.85 16.65 -1.88
C GLN A 132 -4.62 15.85 -2.31
N PHE A 133 -4.52 15.54 -3.60
CA PHE A 133 -3.31 14.97 -4.18
C PHE A 133 -2.89 15.68 -5.47
N ILE A 134 -1.59 15.60 -5.77
CA ILE A 134 -1.00 15.93 -7.06
C ILE A 134 -0.32 14.66 -7.58
N ASP A 135 -0.78 14.15 -8.72
CA ASP A 135 -0.18 12.95 -9.33
C ASP A 135 1.09 13.28 -10.10
N ARG A 136 2.18 12.60 -9.76
CA ARG A 136 3.47 12.60 -10.45
C ARG A 136 3.95 11.18 -10.75
N THR A 137 3.01 10.24 -10.85
CA THR A 137 3.29 8.85 -11.24
C THR A 137 3.32 8.69 -12.76
N THR A 138 3.73 7.52 -13.24
CA THR A 138 3.84 7.25 -14.67
C THR A 138 3.44 5.81 -14.96
N GLY A 139 2.56 5.60 -15.95
CA GLY A 139 2.26 4.28 -16.49
C GLY A 139 1.53 3.34 -15.54
N ARG A 140 0.87 3.84 -14.50
CA ARG A 140 0.03 3.04 -13.62
C ARG A 140 -1.33 2.79 -14.26
N ALA A 141 -1.88 1.60 -14.04
CA ALA A 141 -3.27 1.30 -14.38
C ALA A 141 -4.19 1.98 -13.35
N ASP A 142 -4.73 3.14 -13.70
CA ASP A 142 -5.36 4.09 -12.79
C ASP A 142 -6.86 4.29 -13.02
N THR A 143 -7.47 3.44 -13.85
CA THR A 143 -8.93 3.43 -14.07
C THR A 143 -9.43 2.01 -14.32
N PHE A 144 -10.70 1.77 -13.98
CA PHE A 144 -11.45 0.59 -14.39
C PHE A 144 -12.17 0.77 -15.74
N PHE A 145 -12.22 1.99 -16.27
CA PHE A 145 -12.94 2.34 -17.48
C PHE A 145 -12.00 2.57 -18.67
N ASP A 146 -10.98 1.72 -18.78
CA ASP A 146 -9.98 1.72 -19.85
C ASP A 146 -10.42 0.98 -21.13
N ALA A 147 -11.57 0.27 -21.07
CA ALA A 147 -12.16 -0.43 -22.20
C ALA A 147 -13.69 -0.49 -22.10
N GLY A 148 -14.37 -0.37 -23.24
CA GLY A 148 -15.81 -0.51 -23.39
C GLY A 148 -16.60 0.75 -23.06
N SER A 149 -16.54 1.28 -21.86
CA SER A 149 -17.21 2.49 -21.41
C SER A 149 -16.19 3.44 -20.79
N VAL A 150 -16.23 4.71 -21.17
CA VAL A 150 -15.41 5.77 -20.55
C VAL A 150 -16.26 6.49 -19.52
N GLN A 151 -15.77 6.58 -18.28
CA GLN A 151 -16.38 7.33 -17.20
C GLN A 151 -15.42 8.42 -16.73
N HIS A 152 -15.96 9.59 -16.39
CA HIS A 152 -15.18 10.71 -15.88
C HIS A 152 -15.47 10.90 -14.39
N LEU A 153 -14.53 10.47 -13.55
CA LEU A 153 -14.63 10.63 -12.10
C LEU A 153 -14.51 12.11 -11.72
N SER A 154 -15.47 12.63 -10.94
CA SER A 154 -15.33 13.94 -10.32
C SER A 154 -14.30 13.88 -9.20
N ALA A 155 -13.14 14.53 -9.38
CA ALA A 155 -11.99 14.44 -8.50
C ALA A 155 -11.61 15.77 -7.82
N ALA A 156 -12.52 16.76 -7.80
CA ALA A 156 -12.27 18.02 -7.09
C ALA A 156 -12.06 17.80 -5.58
N ASP A 157 -12.84 16.88 -4.99
CA ASP A 157 -12.71 16.46 -3.60
C ASP A 157 -12.49 14.93 -3.58
N PRO A 158 -11.24 14.45 -3.76
CA PRO A 158 -10.97 13.03 -3.97
C PRO A 158 -11.19 12.17 -2.72
N PHE A 159 -10.96 12.74 -1.53
CA PHE A 159 -11.24 12.07 -0.25
C PHE A 159 -12.65 12.39 0.23
N ASP A 160 -13.28 11.44 0.93
CA ASP A 160 -14.67 11.61 1.37
C ASP A 160 -14.77 12.62 2.54
N PRO A 161 -15.56 13.70 2.40
CA PRO A 161 -15.62 14.75 3.41
C PRO A 161 -16.23 14.27 4.74
N THR A 162 -17.12 13.27 4.70
CA THR A 162 -17.71 12.70 5.92
C THR A 162 -16.69 11.87 6.67
N LEU A 163 -15.98 10.97 6.00
CA LEU A 163 -14.91 10.18 6.63
C LEU A 163 -13.77 11.08 7.15
N ARG A 164 -13.39 12.12 6.40
CA ARG A 164 -12.38 13.08 6.86
C ARG A 164 -12.84 13.80 8.15
N ARG A 165 -14.08 14.26 8.19
CA ARG A 165 -14.64 14.89 9.40
C ARG A 165 -14.63 13.93 10.59
N LEU A 166 -15.00 12.66 10.41
CA LEU A 166 -14.96 11.64 11.45
C LEU A 166 -13.52 11.37 11.92
N ALA A 167 -12.57 11.33 11.00
CA ALA A 167 -11.14 11.18 11.33
C ALA A 167 -10.62 12.37 12.17
N ILE A 168 -10.93 13.59 11.78
CA ILE A 168 -10.58 14.81 12.53
C ILE A 168 -11.19 14.76 13.95
N GLN A 169 -12.45 14.38 14.08
CA GLN A 169 -13.10 14.24 15.38
C GLN A 169 -12.44 13.17 16.26
N ALA A 170 -12.10 12.02 15.69
CA ALA A 170 -11.42 10.93 16.40
C ALA A 170 -10.03 11.36 16.89
N LEU A 171 -9.22 12.00 16.02
CA LEU A 171 -7.90 12.51 16.40
C LEU A 171 -7.99 13.60 17.49
N THR A 172 -8.97 14.49 17.39
CA THR A 172 -9.21 15.51 18.42
C THR A 172 -9.59 14.88 19.77
N ALA A 173 -10.44 13.85 19.76
CA ALA A 173 -10.84 13.15 20.98
C ALA A 173 -9.69 12.36 21.64
N LEU A 174 -8.68 11.98 20.86
CA LEU A 174 -7.46 11.33 21.34
C LEU A 174 -6.39 12.32 21.81
N ASP A 175 -6.64 13.62 21.76
CA ASP A 175 -5.65 14.69 22.01
C ASP A 175 -4.39 14.52 21.15
N GLU A 176 -4.59 14.05 19.90
CA GLU A 176 -3.49 13.78 18.98
C GLU A 176 -3.02 15.06 18.28
N THR A 177 -1.71 15.17 18.07
CA THR A 177 -1.15 16.26 17.25
C THR A 177 -1.28 15.92 15.76
N PHE A 178 -2.08 16.69 15.03
CA PHE A 178 -2.33 16.42 13.61
C PHE A 178 -2.63 17.68 12.80
N ALA A 179 -2.44 17.59 11.48
CA ALA A 179 -2.94 18.56 10.51
C ALA A 179 -4.28 18.06 9.92
N PRO A 180 -5.35 18.88 9.96
CA PRO A 180 -6.67 18.48 9.44
C PRO A 180 -6.76 18.47 7.91
N THR A 181 -5.75 19.01 7.23
CA THR A 181 -5.62 19.05 5.77
C THR A 181 -4.18 18.79 5.37
N GLY A 182 -3.95 18.42 4.11
CA GLY A 182 -2.62 18.31 3.54
C GLY A 182 -2.68 17.80 2.09
N THR A 183 -2.17 18.58 1.16
CA THR A 183 -2.00 18.15 -0.23
C THR A 183 -0.78 17.24 -0.33
N VAL A 184 -0.99 16.01 -0.77
CA VAL A 184 0.09 15.04 -1.03
C VAL A 184 0.51 15.08 -2.49
N VAL A 185 1.81 15.18 -2.77
CA VAL A 185 2.32 14.81 -4.09
C VAL A 185 2.66 13.32 -4.11
N VAL A 186 2.15 12.60 -5.11
CA VAL A 186 2.37 11.16 -5.25
C VAL A 186 3.39 10.92 -6.35
N ILE A 187 4.58 10.46 -5.97
CA ILE A 187 5.67 10.16 -6.91
C ILE A 187 5.72 8.67 -7.25
N GLN A 188 6.39 8.32 -8.33
CA GLN A 188 6.48 6.94 -8.82
C GLN A 188 7.13 5.99 -7.81
N GLY A 189 8.20 6.42 -7.14
CA GLY A 189 9.03 5.53 -6.35
C GLY A 189 9.73 4.44 -7.19
N PRO A 190 10.52 3.51 -6.57
CA PRO A 190 10.79 3.43 -5.14
C PRO A 190 11.85 4.43 -4.63
N ARG A 191 12.51 5.20 -5.51
CA ARG A 191 13.45 6.24 -5.10
C ARG A 191 12.73 7.39 -4.40
N PHE A 192 13.38 8.00 -3.44
CA PHE A 192 12.92 9.25 -2.83
C PHE A 192 13.12 10.43 -3.77
N SER A 193 12.51 11.57 -3.41
CA SER A 193 12.64 12.84 -4.13
C SER A 193 14.09 13.33 -4.17
N THR A 194 14.45 13.99 -5.25
CA THR A 194 15.64 14.86 -5.24
C THR A 194 15.32 16.17 -4.50
N ARG A 195 16.34 16.91 -4.07
CA ARG A 195 16.19 18.24 -3.47
C ARG A 195 15.43 19.21 -4.39
N ALA A 196 15.73 19.17 -5.69
CA ALA A 196 15.07 20.01 -6.69
C ALA A 196 13.59 19.64 -6.87
N GLU A 197 13.26 18.34 -6.88
CA GLU A 197 11.86 17.87 -6.90
C GLU A 197 11.11 18.32 -5.65
N SER A 198 11.70 18.19 -4.46
CA SER A 198 11.09 18.60 -3.20
C SER A 198 10.79 20.12 -3.18
N HIS A 199 11.74 20.96 -3.63
CA HIS A 199 11.51 22.39 -3.77
C HIS A 199 10.38 22.71 -4.77
N TRP A 200 10.33 21.98 -5.88
CA TRP A 200 9.25 22.13 -6.86
C TRP A 200 7.90 21.72 -6.29
N PHE A 201 7.82 20.60 -5.56
CA PHE A 201 6.59 20.14 -4.91
C PHE A 201 6.06 21.21 -3.93
N ARG A 202 6.95 21.77 -3.11
CA ARG A 202 6.58 22.88 -2.22
C ARG A 202 6.04 24.08 -3.00
N ALA A 203 6.71 24.47 -4.06
CA ALA A 203 6.29 25.61 -4.89
C ALA A 203 4.94 25.37 -5.59
N SER A 204 4.56 24.11 -5.84
CA SER A 204 3.25 23.74 -6.38
C SER A 204 2.15 23.59 -5.32
N GLY A 205 2.43 23.90 -4.05
CA GLY A 205 1.46 23.84 -2.96
C GLY A 205 1.31 22.47 -2.29
N ALA A 206 2.24 21.51 -2.52
CA ALA A 206 2.25 20.26 -1.79
C ALA A 206 2.80 20.46 -0.38
N HIS A 207 2.24 19.73 0.58
CA HIS A 207 2.64 19.71 1.99
C HIS A 207 3.45 18.48 2.35
N ILE A 208 3.09 17.34 1.75
CA ILE A 208 3.68 16.03 2.01
C ILE A 208 3.91 15.27 0.69
N VAL A 209 4.79 14.28 0.72
CA VAL A 209 5.10 13.41 -0.43
C VAL A 209 4.93 11.94 -0.06
N ASN A 210 4.35 11.15 -0.96
CA ASN A 210 4.30 9.70 -0.85
C ASN A 210 4.37 9.01 -2.21
N MET A 211 4.07 7.69 -2.26
CA MET A 211 4.19 6.90 -3.48
C MET A 211 2.92 6.09 -3.81
N THR A 212 1.84 6.17 -3.02
CA THR A 212 0.76 5.17 -3.10
C THR A 212 -0.66 5.69 -3.04
N GLN A 213 -0.92 6.92 -2.60
CA GLN A 213 -2.29 7.44 -2.52
C GLN A 213 -2.96 7.57 -3.89
N TYR A 214 -2.19 7.76 -4.95
CA TYR A 214 -2.64 7.60 -6.33
C TYR A 214 -2.02 6.33 -6.92
N PRO A 215 -2.77 5.48 -7.63
CA PRO A 215 -4.20 5.62 -8.02
C PRO A 215 -5.19 5.07 -6.99
N GLU A 216 -4.76 4.72 -5.76
CA GLU A 216 -5.62 4.06 -4.76
C GLU A 216 -6.94 4.81 -4.53
N VAL A 217 -6.88 6.13 -4.31
CA VAL A 217 -8.07 6.93 -4.02
C VAL A 217 -9.01 7.08 -5.21
N VAL A 218 -8.48 7.22 -6.43
CA VAL A 218 -9.32 7.35 -7.65
C VAL A 218 -10.00 6.03 -7.99
N LEU A 219 -9.29 4.91 -7.91
CA LEU A 219 -9.87 3.59 -8.15
C LEU A 219 -10.95 3.23 -7.12
N ALA A 220 -10.77 3.62 -5.85
CA ALA A 220 -11.82 3.48 -4.85
C ALA A 220 -13.04 4.34 -5.20
N GLY A 221 -12.84 5.59 -5.62
CA GLY A 221 -13.90 6.49 -6.05
C GLY A 221 -14.68 5.97 -7.26
N GLU A 222 -14.02 5.37 -8.25
CA GLU A 222 -14.66 4.74 -9.41
C GLU A 222 -15.58 3.56 -9.02
N LEU A 223 -15.32 2.91 -7.90
CA LEU A 223 -16.17 1.84 -7.35
C LEU A 223 -17.11 2.33 -6.23
N ASN A 224 -17.34 3.64 -6.12
CA ASN A 224 -18.18 4.26 -5.11
C ASN A 224 -17.81 3.85 -3.67
N MET A 225 -16.52 3.67 -3.39
CA MET A 225 -15.99 3.49 -2.04
C MET A 225 -15.43 4.82 -1.53
N ALA A 226 -15.93 5.26 -0.39
CA ALA A 226 -15.44 6.45 0.31
C ALA A 226 -14.05 6.18 0.89
N THR A 227 -13.13 7.16 0.81
CA THR A 227 -11.79 7.03 1.37
C THR A 227 -11.43 8.16 2.31
N VAL A 228 -10.70 7.83 3.37
CA VAL A 228 -9.92 8.75 4.19
C VAL A 228 -8.50 8.21 4.33
N ASN A 229 -7.51 9.09 4.28
CA ASN A 229 -6.12 8.70 4.49
C ASN A 229 -5.54 9.39 5.73
N LEU A 230 -4.89 8.57 6.59
CA LEU A 230 -4.05 8.99 7.69
C LEU A 230 -2.59 8.90 7.23
N SER A 231 -2.01 10.02 6.89
CA SER A 231 -0.59 10.13 6.56
C SER A 231 0.20 10.40 7.84
N PHE A 232 1.24 9.59 8.09
CA PHE A 232 2.18 9.85 9.17
C PHE A 232 3.50 10.37 8.60
N VAL A 233 3.91 11.55 9.02
CA VAL A 233 5.17 12.17 8.55
C VAL A 233 6.34 11.47 9.23
N THR A 234 7.09 10.71 8.43
CA THR A 234 8.23 9.93 8.92
C THR A 234 9.56 10.70 8.87
N ASP A 235 9.66 11.66 7.97
CA ASP A 235 10.90 12.38 7.68
C ASP A 235 10.62 13.76 7.10
N ALA A 236 11.63 14.60 7.13
CA ALA A 236 11.67 15.82 6.32
C ALA A 236 12.18 15.44 4.93
N ASP A 237 11.41 15.70 3.88
CA ASP A 237 11.82 15.39 2.52
C ASP A 237 13.13 16.13 2.13
N ALA A 238 13.79 15.65 1.09
CA ALA A 238 15.13 16.10 0.68
C ALA A 238 15.33 17.64 0.60
N GLY A 239 14.27 18.40 0.33
CA GLY A 239 14.30 19.87 0.25
C GLY A 239 14.32 20.59 1.59
N LEU A 240 14.08 19.89 2.70
CA LEU A 240 14.14 20.42 4.08
C LEU A 240 15.38 19.98 4.83
N SER A 241 16.27 19.18 4.22
CA SER A 241 17.53 18.78 4.84
C SER A 241 18.35 20.00 5.26
N PRO A 242 19.08 19.94 6.40
CA PRO A 242 19.88 21.05 6.90
C PRO A 242 20.90 21.57 5.87
N ALA A 243 21.42 22.76 6.11
CA ALA A 243 22.44 23.36 5.28
C ALA A 243 23.70 22.49 5.20
N GLU A 244 24.50 22.70 4.14
CA GLU A 244 25.75 21.98 3.88
C GLU A 244 26.67 21.99 5.11
N GLY A 245 27.01 20.81 5.64
CA GLY A 245 27.89 20.65 6.79
C GLY A 245 27.23 20.22 8.11
N GLU A 246 25.89 20.21 8.22
CA GLU A 246 25.20 19.58 9.34
C GLU A 246 24.94 18.10 9.07
N PRO A 247 24.93 17.24 10.13
CA PRO A 247 24.60 15.83 9.94
C PRO A 247 23.21 15.72 9.30
N THR A 248 23.17 15.37 8.03
CA THR A 248 21.91 15.10 7.35
C THR A 248 21.45 13.71 7.74
N ASP A 249 20.32 13.58 8.42
CA ASP A 249 19.53 12.37 8.38
C ASP A 249 18.94 12.28 6.94
N ALA A 250 19.80 11.84 6.01
CA ALA A 250 19.32 11.53 4.66
C ALA A 250 18.16 10.54 4.82
N VAL A 251 17.05 10.82 4.14
CA VAL A 251 15.88 9.92 4.18
C VAL A 251 16.32 8.53 3.78
N THR A 252 16.28 7.60 4.72
CA THR A 252 16.61 6.20 4.50
C THR A 252 15.39 5.33 4.83
N ALA A 253 15.24 4.21 4.14
CA ALA A 253 14.18 3.26 4.45
C ALA A 253 14.25 2.81 5.93
N GLY A 254 15.46 2.62 6.49
CA GLY A 254 15.65 2.24 7.89
C GLY A 254 15.08 3.25 8.88
N LEU A 255 15.30 4.54 8.66
CA LEU A 255 14.72 5.62 9.47
C LEU A 255 13.20 5.63 9.40
N VAL A 256 12.63 5.53 8.20
CA VAL A 256 11.19 5.44 7.96
C VAL A 256 10.57 4.28 8.73
N PHE A 257 11.14 3.06 8.62
CA PHE A 257 10.64 1.88 9.34
C PHE A 257 10.71 2.01 10.86
N THR A 258 11.77 2.62 11.38
CA THR A 258 11.94 2.83 12.82
C THR A 258 10.86 3.77 13.36
N ARG A 259 10.67 4.93 12.72
CA ARG A 259 9.66 5.92 13.13
C ARG A 259 8.23 5.39 13.01
N LEU A 260 7.94 4.60 11.95
CA LEU A 260 6.62 3.96 11.82
C LEU A 260 6.35 2.94 12.91
N ARG A 261 7.34 2.15 13.32
CA ARG A 261 7.19 1.20 14.42
C ARG A 261 6.87 1.91 15.73
N GLU A 262 7.55 3.01 16.00
CA GLU A 262 7.30 3.85 17.19
C GLU A 262 5.91 4.51 17.14
N ALA A 263 5.45 4.93 15.97
CA ALA A 263 4.15 5.55 15.76
C ALA A 263 2.99 4.57 15.65
N GLN A 264 3.24 3.28 15.48
CA GLN A 264 2.20 2.26 15.23
C GLN A 264 1.07 2.30 16.28
N PRO A 265 1.31 2.42 17.60
CA PRO A 265 0.23 2.50 18.58
C PRO A 265 -0.67 3.72 18.36
N ARG A 266 -0.12 4.87 17.99
CA ARG A 266 -0.85 6.11 17.70
C ARG A 266 -1.72 5.95 16.46
N ILE A 267 -1.15 5.39 15.38
CA ILE A 267 -1.85 5.13 14.12
C ILE A 267 -3.01 4.15 14.34
N LEU A 268 -2.79 3.09 15.12
CA LEU A 268 -3.82 2.10 15.43
C LEU A 268 -4.94 2.70 16.29
N ALA A 269 -4.61 3.52 17.30
CA ALA A 269 -5.60 4.21 18.11
C ALA A 269 -6.46 5.17 17.26
N ALA A 270 -5.84 5.90 16.32
CA ALA A 270 -6.56 6.75 15.37
C ALA A 270 -7.52 5.93 14.48
N ILE A 271 -7.05 4.82 13.93
CA ILE A 271 -7.89 3.90 13.13
C ILE A 271 -9.07 3.39 13.96
N ASP A 272 -8.85 2.96 15.19
CA ASP A 272 -9.91 2.47 16.11
C ASP A 272 -10.95 3.55 16.42
N GLY A 273 -10.49 4.78 16.67
CA GLY A 273 -11.38 5.92 16.88
C GLY A 273 -12.24 6.22 15.66
N ILE A 274 -11.67 6.14 14.44
CA ILE A 274 -12.42 6.34 13.20
C ILE A 274 -13.41 5.19 12.97
N LEU A 275 -12.98 3.94 13.15
CA LEU A 275 -13.85 2.77 13.03
C LEU A 275 -15.07 2.87 13.94
N ALA A 276 -14.88 3.29 15.19
CA ALA A 276 -15.96 3.48 16.15
C ALA A 276 -16.90 4.63 15.74
N ALA A 277 -16.37 5.68 15.11
CA ALA A 277 -17.15 6.86 14.72
C ALA A 277 -17.96 6.68 13.42
N ILE A 278 -17.63 5.73 12.54
CA ILE A 278 -18.38 5.51 11.29
C ILE A 278 -19.77 4.97 11.64
N PRO A 279 -20.88 5.62 11.21
CA PRO A 279 -22.23 5.12 11.44
C PRO A 279 -22.46 3.74 10.81
N ALA A 280 -23.34 2.93 11.42
CA ALA A 280 -23.67 1.60 10.87
C ALA A 280 -24.35 1.69 9.49
N ASP A 281 -25.10 2.77 9.27
CA ASP A 281 -25.82 3.09 8.03
C ASP A 281 -25.01 4.01 7.09
N PHE A 282 -23.70 4.13 7.29
CA PHE A 282 -22.83 4.96 6.45
C PHE A 282 -23.00 4.62 4.97
N THR A 283 -23.20 5.65 4.17
CA THR A 283 -23.33 5.56 2.71
C THR A 283 -22.27 6.44 2.04
N ALA A 284 -21.50 5.84 1.16
CA ALA A 284 -20.53 6.56 0.34
C ALA A 284 -21.21 7.44 -0.72
N ARG A 285 -20.50 8.47 -1.17
CA ARG A 285 -20.94 9.28 -2.33
C ARG A 285 -21.05 8.39 -3.56
N GLN A 286 -22.10 8.61 -4.35
CA GLN A 286 -22.23 7.99 -5.66
C GLN A 286 -21.53 8.88 -6.70
N LEU A 287 -20.31 8.53 -7.08
CA LEU A 287 -19.49 9.26 -8.05
C LEU A 287 -19.63 8.70 -9.47
N ILE A 288 -19.88 7.41 -9.57
CA ILE A 288 -20.13 6.67 -10.83
C ILE A 288 -21.52 6.02 -10.72
N ALA A 289 -22.22 5.93 -11.84
CA ALA A 289 -23.54 5.28 -11.90
C ALA A 289 -23.45 3.81 -11.43
N PRO A 290 -24.40 3.33 -10.59
CA PRO A 290 -24.31 2.00 -9.98
C PRO A 290 -24.24 0.85 -10.99
N ASP A 291 -24.92 0.96 -12.12
CA ASP A 291 -24.89 -0.01 -13.21
C ASP A 291 -23.49 -0.10 -13.84
N GLN A 292 -22.77 1.01 -13.96
CA GLN A 292 -21.39 1.04 -14.46
C GLN A 292 -20.41 0.42 -13.45
N VAL A 293 -20.61 0.67 -12.16
CA VAL A 293 -19.82 -0.01 -11.11
C VAL A 293 -20.08 -1.51 -11.14
N GLN A 294 -21.36 -1.91 -11.25
CA GLN A 294 -21.72 -3.32 -11.31
C GLN A 294 -21.11 -4.01 -12.54
N ALA A 295 -21.11 -3.35 -13.70
CA ALA A 295 -20.47 -3.86 -14.91
C ALA A 295 -18.96 -4.10 -14.74
N VAL A 296 -18.27 -3.31 -13.89
CA VAL A 296 -16.86 -3.57 -13.53
C VAL A 296 -16.75 -4.79 -12.62
N LEU A 297 -17.66 -4.95 -11.66
CA LEU A 297 -17.66 -6.08 -10.72
C LEU A 297 -18.10 -7.40 -11.35
N ASP A 298 -18.86 -7.35 -12.44
CA ASP A 298 -19.30 -8.51 -13.22
C ASP A 298 -18.26 -9.00 -14.24
N ARG A 299 -17.11 -8.33 -14.36
CA ARG A 299 -16.03 -8.77 -15.27
C ARG A 299 -15.54 -10.16 -14.89
N GLU A 300 -15.35 -11.00 -15.90
CA GLU A 300 -14.85 -12.37 -15.70
C GLU A 300 -13.48 -12.37 -15.02
N VAL A 301 -13.37 -13.18 -13.99
CA VAL A 301 -12.12 -13.43 -13.29
C VAL A 301 -11.22 -14.28 -14.19
N GLN A 302 -10.14 -13.69 -14.70
CA GLN A 302 -9.14 -14.46 -15.44
C GLN A 302 -8.32 -15.29 -14.45
N HIS A 303 -8.19 -16.58 -14.72
CA HIS A 303 -7.25 -17.43 -13.98
C HIS A 303 -5.83 -17.06 -14.40
N PHE A 304 -5.21 -16.16 -13.66
CA PHE A 304 -3.77 -15.96 -13.78
C PHE A 304 -3.08 -17.13 -13.05
N PRO A 305 -2.11 -17.82 -13.71
CA PRO A 305 -1.29 -18.78 -12.98
C PRO A 305 -0.66 -18.06 -11.79
N SER A 306 -0.83 -18.61 -10.59
CA SER A 306 -0.21 -18.08 -9.37
C SER A 306 1.30 -17.94 -9.62
N PHE A 307 1.79 -16.72 -9.57
CA PHE A 307 3.21 -16.46 -9.56
C PHE A 307 3.70 -16.83 -8.16
N GLU A 308 4.02 -18.10 -7.96
CA GLU A 308 4.77 -18.51 -6.79
C GLU A 308 6.16 -17.86 -6.88
N ALA A 309 6.32 -16.76 -6.17
CA ALA A 309 7.68 -16.27 -5.90
C ALA A 309 8.43 -17.41 -5.20
N PRO A 310 9.62 -17.80 -5.67
CA PRO A 310 10.36 -18.90 -5.06
C PRO A 310 10.58 -18.61 -3.57
N LEU A 311 10.06 -19.46 -2.69
CA LEU A 311 10.17 -19.39 -1.23
C LEU A 311 11.58 -19.69 -0.69
N ASN A 312 12.62 -19.61 -1.51
CA ASN A 312 13.99 -19.74 -1.06
C ASN A 312 14.73 -18.41 -1.22
N PRO A 313 15.07 -17.72 -0.12
CA PRO A 313 16.17 -16.77 -0.16
C PRO A 313 17.43 -17.57 -0.56
N PRO A 314 18.32 -17.03 -1.40
CA PRO A 314 19.58 -17.69 -1.72
C PRO A 314 20.29 -18.00 -0.41
N GLY A 315 20.64 -19.28 -0.22
CA GLY A 315 21.15 -19.84 1.02
C GLY A 315 22.28 -19.01 1.63
N ALA A 316 22.17 -18.75 2.90
CA ALA A 316 23.27 -18.33 3.74
C ALA A 316 24.33 -19.45 3.77
N GLY A 317 25.30 -19.38 2.86
CA GLY A 317 26.33 -20.40 2.72
C GLY A 317 27.27 -20.13 1.54
N GLY A 318 27.71 -18.90 1.39
CA GLY A 318 28.78 -18.54 0.46
C GLY A 318 29.77 -17.63 1.15
N THR A 319 30.96 -18.17 1.48
CA THR A 319 32.13 -17.39 1.93
C THR A 319 32.44 -16.32 0.90
N VAL A 320 32.39 -15.05 1.32
CA VAL A 320 32.81 -13.90 0.52
C VAL A 320 34.32 -14.03 0.27
N PRO A 321 34.80 -14.09 -1.00
CA PRO A 321 36.23 -13.98 -1.25
C PRO A 321 36.69 -12.56 -0.93
N ALA A 322 37.84 -12.45 -0.23
CA ALA A 322 38.47 -11.20 0.11
C ALA A 322 38.71 -10.33 -1.11
N ALA A 323 38.24 -9.08 -1.06
CA ALA A 323 38.45 -8.08 -2.09
C ALA A 323 39.94 -7.83 -2.31
N ALA A 324 40.40 -8.06 -3.51
CA ALA A 324 41.74 -7.64 -3.95
C ALA A 324 41.78 -6.10 -3.99
N THR A 325 42.70 -5.53 -3.22
CA THR A 325 42.99 -4.09 -3.24
C THR A 325 43.60 -3.71 -4.58
N ALA A 326 42.77 -3.08 -5.46
CA ALA A 326 43.29 -2.40 -6.63
C ALA A 326 43.80 -1.01 -6.23
N SER A 327 45.10 -0.84 -6.30
CA SER A 327 45.80 0.43 -6.12
C SER A 327 45.36 1.40 -7.23
N ALA A 328 44.68 2.49 -6.88
CA ALA A 328 44.40 3.57 -7.81
C ALA A 328 45.63 4.44 -8.00
N ALA A 329 46.19 4.41 -9.20
CA ALA A 329 47.24 5.34 -9.61
C ALA A 329 46.62 6.76 -9.76
N LEU A 330 47.19 7.71 -9.04
CA LEU A 330 46.89 9.16 -9.18
C LEU A 330 47.26 9.62 -10.60
N VAL A 331 46.28 10.09 -11.36
CA VAL A 331 46.52 10.87 -12.57
C VAL A 331 46.51 12.34 -12.16
N THR A 332 47.68 12.99 -12.25
CA THR A 332 47.83 14.43 -12.07
C THR A 332 47.21 15.20 -13.24
N PRO A 333 46.45 16.26 -13.02
CA PRO A 333 45.95 17.11 -14.11
C PRO A 333 47.06 17.98 -14.68
N THR A 334 47.29 17.88 -15.99
CA THR A 334 48.12 18.82 -16.76
C THR A 334 47.34 20.10 -16.99
N THR A 335 47.91 21.25 -16.58
CA THR A 335 47.43 22.59 -16.89
C THR A 335 47.57 22.89 -18.37
N PRO A 336 46.60 23.55 -19.03
CA PRO A 336 46.80 24.09 -20.37
C PRO A 336 47.59 25.39 -20.28
N ASN A 337 48.60 25.46 -21.11
CA ASN A 337 49.49 26.60 -21.29
C ASN A 337 48.79 27.71 -22.10
N ASP A 338 48.97 28.94 -21.68
CA ASP A 338 48.61 30.17 -22.41
C ASP A 338 49.32 30.25 -23.75
N ALA A 339 48.60 30.55 -24.83
CA ALA A 339 49.15 31.17 -26.01
C ALA A 339 48.06 31.89 -26.86
N ARG A 340 48.08 33.23 -26.78
CA ARG A 340 47.63 34.28 -27.73
C ARG A 340 46.14 34.40 -28.02
#